data_d443beb854a10d2d96f7d23d909bb4db
#
_entry.id   d443beb854a10d2d96f7d23d909bb4db
#
_cell.length_a   1.000
_cell.length_b   1.000
_cell.length_c   1.000
_cell.angle_alpha   90.00
_cell.angle_beta   90.00
_cell.angle_gamma   90.00
#
_symmetry.space_group_name_H-M   'P 1'
#
loop_
_entity.id
_entity.type
_entity.pdbx_description
1 polymer ?
#
loop_
_entity_poly.entity_id
_entity_poly.type
_entity_poly.pdbx_seq_one_letter_code
_entity_poly.pdbx_strand_id
1 'polypeptide(L)'
;MLLRAYQTGKNIIRSIAASLLTGVIVGVIDAVFGRGLLAISDFRTEHFTYLIPFLPIAGLLIVWMYHHFSERSTKGMTLVLEMGQGKRKEIPLLLAPLVLVGTWITHLFGGSAGREGVAVQIGAVVSSQIEQRFQLCGDKKKMLITGMAAGFGGLFQTPMAAAFFAIEVITAGKMEYGALLNSLVAAYTASYISHFLGLAKFAVSIRSTLNMSHPRGLALVILFGVIFGLTGRFFAVLLKYVKEKMSHFFENPYVRIGLVSIPLAIILTLLYQGRYSGLGTNLIAAAFGGQTIFAYDWLLKILLTVLTLSIGFQGGEVTPLFSIGASLGVIVGEVFGLPPEVCAALGYTAVFGSATNTLIAPVLIGLEVFGTDNALAFGLVCTVAYLVNGNRSIYTAQQLEC
;
A
#
# COMPACT_ATOMS: atom_id res chain seq x y z
N MET A 1 1.49 -34.49 30.04
CA MET A 1 1.32 -33.01 30.08
C MET A 1 2.63 -32.27 29.83
N LEU A 2 3.71 -32.56 30.52
CA LEU A 2 5.03 -31.91 30.40
C LEU A 2 5.64 -31.98 28.99
N LEU A 3 5.57 -33.14 28.30
CA LEU A 3 6.09 -33.31 26.93
C LEU A 3 5.33 -32.46 25.90
N ARG A 4 4.01 -32.29 26.01
CA ARG A 4 3.21 -31.41 25.19
C ARG A 4 3.56 -29.94 25.41
N ALA A 5 3.71 -29.52 26.69
CA ALA A 5 4.12 -28.17 27.03
C ALA A 5 5.54 -27.83 26.49
N TYR A 6 6.48 -28.78 26.58
CA TYR A 6 7.84 -28.65 26.06
C TYR A 6 7.83 -28.53 24.51
N GLN A 7 7.06 -29.38 23.80
CA GLN A 7 6.93 -29.30 22.34
C GLN A 7 6.27 -27.99 21.89
N THR A 8 5.25 -27.54 22.61
CA THR A 8 4.60 -26.24 22.35
C THR A 8 5.58 -25.09 22.53
N GLY A 9 6.34 -25.07 23.63
CA GLY A 9 7.36 -24.04 23.88
C GLY A 9 8.44 -24.00 22.80
N LYS A 10 8.95 -25.18 22.40
CA LYS A 10 9.95 -25.30 21.30
C LYS A 10 9.42 -24.78 19.97
N ASN A 11 8.15 -25.03 19.64
CA ASN A 11 7.53 -24.56 18.42
C ASN A 11 7.33 -23.03 18.43
N ILE A 12 6.98 -22.45 19.58
CA ILE A 12 6.86 -20.99 19.74
C ILE A 12 8.23 -20.33 19.53
N ILE A 13 9.28 -20.83 20.17
CA ILE A 13 10.64 -20.28 20.04
C ILE A 13 11.10 -20.33 18.57
N ARG A 14 10.90 -21.45 17.89
CA ARG A 14 11.25 -21.59 16.46
C ARG A 14 10.46 -20.61 15.58
N SER A 15 9.17 -20.45 15.86
CA SER A 15 8.30 -19.54 15.14
C SER A 15 8.73 -18.07 15.34
N ILE A 16 9.12 -17.67 16.54
CA ILE A 16 9.66 -16.34 16.84
C ILE A 16 11.01 -16.14 16.13
N ALA A 17 11.91 -17.14 16.16
CA ALA A 17 13.18 -17.05 15.46
C ALA A 17 13.00 -16.89 13.93
N ALA A 18 12.01 -17.59 13.35
CA ALA A 18 11.64 -17.42 11.95
C ALA A 18 11.13 -16.00 11.65
N SER A 19 10.35 -15.43 12.57
CA SER A 19 9.83 -14.06 12.44
C SER A 19 10.95 -13.02 12.54
N LEU A 20 11.89 -13.18 13.46
CA LEU A 20 13.08 -12.33 13.57
C LEU A 20 13.93 -12.40 12.31
N LEU A 21 14.23 -13.62 11.83
CA LEU A 21 14.99 -13.81 10.59
C LEU A 21 14.30 -13.16 9.39
N THR A 22 12.98 -13.34 9.27
CA THR A 22 12.18 -12.70 8.23
C THR A 22 12.26 -11.18 8.36
N GLY A 23 12.07 -10.64 9.55
CA GLY A 23 12.13 -9.20 9.80
C GLY A 23 13.49 -8.58 9.44
N VAL A 24 14.60 -9.26 9.79
CA VAL A 24 15.96 -8.80 9.43
C VAL A 24 16.15 -8.77 7.92
N ILE A 25 15.86 -9.88 7.23
CA ILE A 25 16.07 -9.97 5.77
C ILE A 25 15.19 -8.98 5.03
N VAL A 26 13.89 -8.92 5.38
CA VAL A 26 12.94 -8.01 4.73
C VAL A 26 13.28 -6.56 5.03
N GLY A 27 13.68 -6.22 6.27
CA GLY A 27 14.08 -4.87 6.64
C GLY A 27 15.29 -4.36 5.84
N VAL A 28 16.26 -5.23 5.55
CA VAL A 28 17.39 -4.89 4.65
C VAL A 28 16.91 -4.64 3.23
N ILE A 29 16.06 -5.51 2.70
CA ILE A 29 15.53 -5.37 1.34
C ILE A 29 14.69 -4.09 1.23
N ASP A 30 13.86 -3.80 2.22
CA ASP A 30 13.01 -2.60 2.27
C ASP A 30 13.83 -1.31 2.37
N ALA A 31 14.94 -1.33 3.10
CA ALA A 31 15.86 -0.20 3.14
C ALA A 31 16.47 0.07 1.76
N VAL A 32 16.93 -0.95 1.06
CA VAL A 32 17.47 -0.82 -0.31
C VAL A 32 16.39 -0.38 -1.28
N PHE A 33 15.22 -1.02 -1.23
CA PHE A 33 14.09 -0.71 -2.10
C PHE A 33 13.57 0.71 -1.87
N GLY A 34 13.32 1.07 -0.63
CA GLY A 34 12.73 2.37 -0.26
C GLY A 34 13.68 3.53 -0.53
N ARG A 35 14.95 3.43 -0.13
CA ARG A 35 15.96 4.46 -0.39
C ARG A 35 16.26 4.61 -1.88
N GLY A 36 16.38 3.48 -2.60
CA GLY A 36 16.56 3.48 -4.04
C GLY A 36 15.39 4.17 -4.75
N LEU A 37 14.15 3.90 -4.31
CA LEU A 37 12.96 4.52 -4.89
C LEU A 37 12.88 6.03 -4.61
N LEU A 38 13.29 6.49 -3.42
CA LEU A 38 13.36 7.91 -3.11
C LEU A 38 14.39 8.61 -4.00
N ALA A 39 15.60 8.07 -4.12
CA ALA A 39 16.64 8.61 -4.99
C ALA A 39 16.20 8.66 -6.46
N ILE A 40 15.53 7.62 -6.95
CA ILE A 40 14.93 7.57 -8.29
C ILE A 40 13.85 8.66 -8.44
N SER A 41 13.04 8.88 -7.43
CA SER A 41 11.98 9.89 -7.45
C SER A 41 12.54 11.31 -7.48
N ASP A 42 13.61 11.57 -6.75
CA ASP A 42 14.31 12.86 -6.75
C ASP A 42 14.95 13.10 -8.12
N PHE A 43 15.71 12.14 -8.62
CA PHE A 43 16.31 12.20 -9.96
C PHE A 43 15.26 12.41 -11.06
N ARG A 44 14.13 11.70 -11.01
CA ARG A 44 13.04 11.92 -11.96
C ARG A 44 12.48 13.33 -11.86
N THR A 45 12.32 13.88 -10.66
CA THR A 45 11.73 15.21 -10.48
C THR A 45 12.60 16.29 -11.11
N GLU A 46 13.92 16.17 -11.01
CA GLU A 46 14.88 17.07 -11.65
C GLU A 46 14.93 16.91 -13.18
N HIS A 47 14.71 15.69 -13.68
CA HIS A 47 14.90 15.36 -15.10
C HIS A 47 13.59 14.95 -15.79
N PHE A 48 12.43 15.35 -15.27
CA PHE A 48 11.11 14.84 -15.68
C PHE A 48 10.87 14.92 -17.18
N THR A 49 11.12 16.07 -17.80
CA THR A 49 10.91 16.33 -19.23
C THR A 49 11.75 15.43 -20.14
N TYR A 50 12.93 15.03 -19.68
CA TYR A 50 13.81 14.13 -20.43
C TYR A 50 13.44 12.66 -20.26
N LEU A 51 12.88 12.27 -19.11
CA LEU A 51 12.59 10.88 -18.78
C LEU A 51 11.20 10.44 -19.24
N ILE A 52 10.19 11.31 -19.12
CA ILE A 52 8.79 10.96 -19.40
C ILE A 52 8.54 10.48 -20.85
N PRO A 53 9.22 10.96 -21.91
CA PRO A 53 9.03 10.43 -23.25
C PRO A 53 9.39 8.95 -23.41
N PHE A 54 10.23 8.43 -22.52
CA PHE A 54 10.64 7.02 -22.51
C PHE A 54 9.69 6.12 -21.71
N LEU A 55 8.60 6.65 -21.13
CA LEU A 55 7.61 5.85 -20.41
C LEU A 55 7.07 4.66 -21.24
N PRO A 56 6.79 4.78 -22.56
CA PRO A 56 6.38 3.64 -23.37
C PRO A 56 7.44 2.55 -23.48
N ILE A 57 8.71 2.93 -23.66
CA ILE A 57 9.84 1.99 -23.72
C ILE A 57 10.03 1.28 -22.38
N ALA A 58 9.95 2.03 -21.29
CA ALA A 58 10.00 1.49 -19.92
C ALA A 58 8.89 0.47 -19.68
N GLY A 59 7.68 0.75 -20.15
CA GLY A 59 6.56 -0.19 -20.09
C GLY A 59 6.83 -1.49 -20.84
N LEU A 60 7.32 -1.39 -22.08
CA LEU A 60 7.69 -2.54 -22.90
C LEU A 60 8.78 -3.40 -22.21
N LEU A 61 9.77 -2.76 -21.59
CA LEU A 61 10.82 -3.43 -20.83
C LEU A 61 10.24 -4.21 -19.64
N ILE A 62 9.31 -3.62 -18.90
CA ILE A 62 8.62 -4.29 -17.78
C ILE A 62 7.90 -5.54 -18.27
N VAL A 63 7.09 -5.44 -19.33
CA VAL A 63 6.37 -6.59 -19.88
C VAL A 63 7.32 -7.67 -20.35
N TRP A 64 8.42 -7.28 -21.05
CA TRP A 64 9.45 -8.20 -21.50
C TRP A 64 10.12 -8.95 -20.34
N MET A 65 10.46 -8.24 -19.25
CA MET A 65 11.06 -8.85 -18.06
C MET A 65 10.14 -9.93 -17.45
N TYR A 66 8.86 -9.62 -17.28
CA TYR A 66 7.91 -10.58 -16.71
C TYR A 66 7.68 -11.78 -17.64
N HIS A 67 7.54 -11.55 -18.95
CA HIS A 67 7.34 -12.61 -19.92
C HIS A 67 8.58 -13.53 -20.02
N HIS A 68 9.79 -12.94 -20.01
CA HIS A 68 11.03 -13.70 -20.13
C HIS A 68 11.38 -14.48 -18.87
N PHE A 69 11.26 -13.86 -17.69
CA PHE A 69 11.75 -14.48 -16.44
C PHE A 69 10.65 -15.22 -15.66
N SER A 70 9.44 -14.72 -15.58
CA SER A 70 8.36 -15.38 -14.83
C SER A 70 6.98 -14.78 -15.17
N GLU A 71 6.32 -15.30 -16.17
CA GLU A 71 4.96 -14.90 -16.54
C GLU A 71 3.96 -15.08 -15.38
N ARG A 72 4.15 -16.14 -14.54
CA ARG A 72 3.30 -16.38 -13.37
C ARG A 72 3.34 -15.21 -12.37
N SER A 73 4.45 -14.48 -12.29
CA SER A 73 4.62 -13.34 -11.39
C SER A 73 3.79 -12.11 -11.77
N THR A 74 3.20 -12.05 -12.97
CA THR A 74 2.34 -10.95 -13.41
C THR A 74 1.08 -10.77 -12.54
N LYS A 75 0.67 -11.81 -11.83
CA LYS A 75 -0.49 -11.76 -10.91
C LYS A 75 -0.21 -11.00 -9.60
N GLY A 76 1.05 -10.72 -9.28
CA GLY A 76 1.44 -9.87 -8.15
C GLY A 76 0.76 -10.24 -6.82
N MET A 77 0.08 -9.27 -6.21
CA MET A 77 -0.60 -9.43 -4.91
C MET A 77 -1.67 -10.54 -4.91
N THR A 78 -2.27 -10.84 -6.06
CA THR A 78 -3.23 -11.96 -6.18
C THR A 78 -2.60 -13.29 -5.76
N LEU A 79 -1.32 -13.56 -6.12
CA LEU A 79 -0.62 -14.79 -5.72
C LEU A 79 -0.46 -14.88 -4.20
N VAL A 80 -0.18 -13.75 -3.55
CA VAL A 80 -0.01 -13.65 -2.10
C VAL A 80 -1.33 -14.01 -1.40
N LEU A 81 -2.42 -13.39 -1.85
CA LEU A 81 -3.75 -13.64 -1.27
C LEU A 81 -4.24 -15.07 -1.52
N GLU A 82 -4.08 -15.59 -2.74
CA GLU A 82 -4.44 -16.98 -3.07
C GLU A 82 -3.66 -18.00 -2.21
N MET A 83 -2.38 -17.73 -1.90
CA MET A 83 -1.61 -18.57 -0.99
C MET A 83 -2.12 -18.45 0.46
N GLY A 84 -2.40 -17.23 0.94
CA GLY A 84 -2.99 -16.99 2.27
C GLY A 84 -4.35 -17.66 2.46
N GLN A 85 -5.10 -17.85 1.37
CA GLN A 85 -6.39 -18.55 1.34
C GLN A 85 -6.24 -20.07 1.16
N GLY A 86 -5.03 -20.60 1.04
CA GLY A 86 -4.78 -22.02 0.80
C GLY A 86 -5.06 -22.52 -0.62
N LYS A 87 -5.38 -21.61 -1.56
CA LYS A 87 -5.63 -21.93 -2.97
C LYS A 87 -4.35 -22.24 -3.74
N ARG A 88 -3.19 -21.80 -3.20
CA ARG A 88 -1.86 -22.04 -3.76
C ARG A 88 -0.91 -22.59 -2.71
N LYS A 89 0.05 -23.39 -3.17
CA LYS A 89 1.09 -23.99 -2.30
C LYS A 89 2.38 -23.17 -2.27
N GLU A 90 2.62 -22.32 -3.30
CA GLU A 90 3.89 -21.65 -3.53
C GLU A 90 3.70 -20.30 -4.25
N ILE A 91 4.61 -19.36 -3.98
CA ILE A 91 4.77 -18.10 -4.71
C ILE A 91 6.12 -18.16 -5.45
N PRO A 92 6.17 -17.75 -6.73
CA PRO A 92 7.44 -17.70 -7.47
C PRO A 92 8.45 -16.80 -6.78
N LEU A 93 9.69 -17.28 -6.58
CA LEU A 93 10.76 -16.49 -5.98
C LEU A 93 11.07 -15.23 -6.81
N LEU A 94 10.98 -15.34 -8.13
CA LEU A 94 11.21 -14.24 -9.07
C LEU A 94 10.19 -13.09 -8.96
N LEU A 95 9.08 -13.29 -8.25
CA LEU A 95 8.12 -12.20 -7.98
C LEU A 95 8.81 -11.03 -7.27
N ALA A 96 9.63 -11.29 -6.24
CA ALA A 96 10.26 -10.24 -5.44
C ALA A 96 11.21 -9.34 -6.27
N PRO A 97 12.23 -9.85 -7.00
CA PRO A 97 13.09 -9.00 -7.80
C PRO A 97 12.34 -8.34 -8.98
N LEU A 98 11.40 -9.02 -9.62
CA LEU A 98 10.68 -8.46 -10.75
C LEU A 98 9.77 -7.29 -10.35
N VAL A 99 9.05 -7.42 -9.23
CA VAL A 99 8.18 -6.34 -8.77
C VAL A 99 9.00 -5.16 -8.23
N LEU A 100 10.14 -5.41 -7.60
CA LEU A 100 11.06 -4.37 -7.13
C LEU A 100 11.62 -3.55 -8.29
N VAL A 101 12.26 -4.22 -9.25
CA VAL A 101 12.88 -3.57 -10.42
C VAL A 101 11.81 -2.92 -11.30
N GLY A 102 10.69 -3.60 -11.55
CA GLY A 102 9.57 -3.06 -12.32
C GLY A 102 9.01 -1.79 -11.70
N THR A 103 8.92 -1.72 -10.36
CA THR A 103 8.48 -0.52 -9.64
C THR A 103 9.48 0.62 -9.77
N TRP A 104 10.77 0.34 -9.64
CA TRP A 104 11.81 1.36 -9.88
C TRP A 104 11.73 1.93 -11.30
N ILE A 105 11.57 1.08 -12.32
CA ILE A 105 11.40 1.50 -13.72
C ILE A 105 10.15 2.36 -13.87
N THR A 106 9.01 1.94 -13.31
CA THR A 106 7.76 2.72 -13.35
C THR A 106 7.96 4.14 -12.78
N HIS A 107 8.62 4.26 -11.63
CA HIS A 107 8.83 5.55 -10.96
C HIS A 107 9.87 6.41 -11.66
N LEU A 108 10.92 5.82 -12.20
CA LEU A 108 11.97 6.54 -12.96
C LEU A 108 11.37 7.28 -14.16
N PHE A 109 10.48 6.62 -14.89
CA PHE A 109 9.89 7.17 -16.10
C PHE A 109 8.53 7.84 -15.89
N GLY A 110 8.15 8.12 -14.64
CA GLY A 110 7.02 9.00 -14.31
C GLY A 110 5.67 8.33 -14.17
N GLY A 111 5.58 6.99 -14.16
CA GLY A 111 4.31 6.30 -13.89
C GLY A 111 3.75 6.64 -12.49
N SER A 112 2.43 6.78 -12.39
CA SER A 112 1.74 7.07 -11.12
C SER A 112 1.43 5.78 -10.37
N ALA A 113 2.20 5.46 -9.33
CA ALA A 113 2.06 4.22 -8.56
C ALA A 113 2.63 4.36 -7.14
N GLY A 114 2.28 3.43 -6.26
CA GLY A 114 2.78 3.32 -4.89
C GLY A 114 3.89 2.27 -4.73
N ARG A 115 4.25 1.98 -3.48
CA ARG A 115 5.37 1.07 -3.15
C ARG A 115 5.04 0.05 -2.05
N GLU A 116 4.09 0.32 -1.16
CA GLU A 116 3.82 -0.51 0.01
C GLU A 116 3.29 -1.91 -0.37
N GLY A 117 2.39 -1.99 -1.35
CA GLY A 117 1.91 -3.27 -1.87
C GLY A 117 3.02 -4.14 -2.46
N VAL A 118 4.08 -3.50 -2.97
CA VAL A 118 5.29 -4.18 -3.48
C VAL A 118 6.09 -4.77 -2.32
N ALA A 119 6.31 -4.01 -1.25
CA ALA A 119 7.01 -4.50 -0.05
C ALA A 119 6.26 -5.66 0.61
N VAL A 120 4.92 -5.62 0.67
CA VAL A 120 4.09 -6.75 1.13
C VAL A 120 4.36 -8.01 0.29
N GLN A 121 4.45 -7.89 -1.03
CA GLN A 121 4.76 -9.02 -1.92
C GLN A 121 6.18 -9.55 -1.68
N ILE A 122 7.16 -8.67 -1.54
CA ILE A 122 8.57 -9.04 -1.25
C ILE A 122 8.64 -9.80 0.08
N GLY A 123 8.04 -9.25 1.13
CA GLY A 123 8.00 -9.87 2.45
C GLY A 123 7.33 -11.24 2.44
N ALA A 124 6.21 -11.38 1.73
CA ALA A 124 5.50 -12.64 1.55
C ALA A 124 6.36 -13.70 0.83
N VAL A 125 7.09 -13.31 -0.22
CA VAL A 125 8.02 -14.22 -0.93
C VAL A 125 9.14 -14.67 -0.02
N VAL A 126 9.82 -13.72 0.67
CA VAL A 126 10.95 -14.02 1.56
C VAL A 126 10.54 -14.98 2.67
N SER A 127 9.45 -14.69 3.37
CA SER A 127 8.98 -15.54 4.49
C SER A 127 8.55 -16.92 4.02
N SER A 128 7.92 -17.02 2.83
CA SER A 128 7.54 -18.29 2.23
C SER A 128 8.77 -19.15 1.89
N GLN A 129 9.85 -18.54 1.39
CA GLN A 129 11.11 -19.23 1.10
C GLN A 129 11.81 -19.71 2.39
N ILE A 130 11.80 -18.87 3.44
CA ILE A 130 12.33 -19.26 4.77
C ILE A 130 11.59 -20.49 5.28
N GLU A 131 10.27 -20.50 5.22
CA GLU A 131 9.47 -21.64 5.70
C GLU A 131 9.67 -22.88 4.83
N GLN A 132 9.75 -22.76 3.51
CA GLN A 132 10.03 -23.89 2.61
C GLN A 132 11.40 -24.51 2.89
N ARG A 133 12.42 -23.69 3.17
CA ARG A 133 13.79 -24.15 3.36
C ARG A 133 14.05 -24.72 4.75
N PHE A 134 13.50 -24.09 5.78
CA PHE A 134 13.88 -24.37 7.17
C PHE A 134 12.75 -25.00 7.98
N GLN A 135 11.51 -24.94 7.55
CA GLN A 135 10.32 -25.50 8.23
C GLN A 135 10.26 -25.11 9.72
N LEU A 136 10.57 -23.84 10.01
CA LEU A 136 10.73 -23.35 11.37
C LEU A 136 9.38 -23.16 12.08
N CYS A 137 8.36 -22.72 11.36
CA CYS A 137 7.04 -22.45 11.90
C CYS A 137 6.08 -23.65 11.74
N GLY A 138 6.22 -24.43 10.66
CA GLY A 138 5.33 -25.54 10.31
C GLY A 138 3.94 -25.08 9.82
N ASP A 139 3.73 -23.78 9.63
CA ASP A 139 2.49 -23.17 9.14
C ASP A 139 2.79 -22.14 8.05
N LYS A 140 2.58 -22.54 6.80
CA LYS A 140 2.86 -21.70 5.61
C LYS A 140 2.03 -20.43 5.57
N LYS A 141 0.74 -20.50 5.99
CA LYS A 141 -0.15 -19.33 6.02
C LYS A 141 0.33 -18.32 7.06
N LYS A 142 0.67 -18.79 8.25
CA LYS A 142 1.19 -17.96 9.33
C LYS A 142 2.47 -17.26 8.91
N MET A 143 3.41 -17.96 8.29
CA MET A 143 4.66 -17.38 7.82
C MET A 143 4.45 -16.39 6.68
N LEU A 144 3.52 -16.66 5.76
CA LEU A 144 3.14 -15.71 4.70
C LEU A 144 2.68 -14.38 5.30
N ILE A 145 1.74 -14.43 6.24
CA ILE A 145 1.20 -13.25 6.94
C ILE A 145 2.31 -12.51 7.69
N THR A 146 3.20 -13.26 8.35
CA THR A 146 4.38 -12.70 9.02
C THR A 146 5.27 -11.91 8.05
N GLY A 147 5.50 -12.44 6.85
CA GLY A 147 6.27 -11.75 5.82
C GLY A 147 5.57 -10.51 5.26
N MET A 148 4.24 -10.59 5.05
CA MET A 148 3.44 -9.43 4.64
C MET A 148 3.57 -8.28 5.65
N ALA A 149 3.49 -8.60 6.95
CA ALA A 149 3.67 -7.63 8.03
C ALA A 149 5.08 -7.04 8.05
N ALA A 150 6.10 -7.87 7.83
CA ALA A 150 7.50 -7.41 7.75
C ALA A 150 7.70 -6.42 6.60
N GLY A 151 7.19 -6.74 5.39
CA GLY A 151 7.35 -5.87 4.22
C GLY A 151 6.64 -4.53 4.40
N PHE A 152 5.39 -4.54 4.84
CA PHE A 152 4.67 -3.28 5.08
C PHE A 152 5.33 -2.47 6.20
N GLY A 153 5.67 -3.13 7.33
CA GLY A 153 6.28 -2.49 8.51
C GLY A 153 7.69 -1.96 8.23
N GLY A 154 8.50 -2.71 7.50
CA GLY A 154 9.86 -2.32 7.15
C GLY A 154 9.91 -1.11 6.20
N LEU A 155 9.02 -1.08 5.20
CA LEU A 155 9.01 0.03 4.23
C LEU A 155 8.32 1.28 4.76
N PHE A 156 7.17 1.13 5.42
CA PHE A 156 6.34 2.25 5.84
C PHE A 156 6.64 2.72 7.28
N GLN A 157 7.32 1.89 8.06
CA GLN A 157 7.73 2.14 9.45
C GLN A 157 6.55 2.42 10.42
N THR A 158 5.44 1.73 10.18
CA THR A 158 4.27 1.65 11.06
C THR A 158 4.03 0.18 11.44
N PRO A 159 4.86 -0.40 12.33
CA PRO A 159 4.87 -1.84 12.57
C PRO A 159 3.59 -2.39 13.19
N MET A 160 2.91 -1.62 14.05
CA MET A 160 1.63 -2.04 14.61
C MET A 160 0.56 -2.13 13.51
N ALA A 161 0.40 -1.07 12.74
CA ALA A 161 -0.54 -1.03 11.62
C ALA A 161 -0.24 -2.12 10.59
N ALA A 162 1.04 -2.37 10.30
CA ALA A 162 1.48 -3.41 9.37
C ALA A 162 1.10 -4.82 9.82
N ALA A 163 1.27 -5.13 11.10
CA ALA A 163 0.88 -6.42 11.68
C ALA A 163 -0.64 -6.63 11.57
N PHE A 164 -1.43 -5.61 11.90
CA PHE A 164 -2.89 -5.69 11.79
C PHE A 164 -3.35 -5.73 10.33
N PHE A 165 -2.74 -4.97 9.42
CA PHE A 165 -3.02 -5.06 7.99
C PHE A 165 -2.83 -6.48 7.46
N ALA A 166 -1.71 -7.11 7.78
CA ALA A 166 -1.39 -8.44 7.29
C ALA A 166 -2.37 -9.53 7.76
N ILE A 167 -2.86 -9.44 9.01
CA ILE A 167 -3.83 -10.41 9.55
C ILE A 167 -5.28 -10.12 9.11
N GLU A 168 -5.56 -8.91 8.60
CA GLU A 168 -6.90 -8.45 8.23
C GLU A 168 -7.15 -8.57 6.71
N VAL A 169 -6.14 -8.34 5.88
CA VAL A 169 -6.33 -8.12 4.43
C VAL A 169 -6.67 -9.38 3.63
N ILE A 170 -6.36 -10.59 4.12
CA ILE A 170 -6.56 -11.85 3.37
C ILE A 170 -8.04 -12.17 3.19
N THR A 171 -8.82 -11.99 4.27
CA THR A 171 -10.27 -12.21 4.29
C THR A 171 -10.91 -11.02 5.01
N ALA A 172 -11.66 -10.22 4.30
CA ALA A 172 -12.34 -9.08 4.89
C ALA A 172 -13.38 -9.55 5.93
N GLY A 173 -13.39 -8.89 7.08
CA GLY A 173 -14.24 -9.28 8.22
C GLY A 173 -13.63 -10.33 9.14
N LYS A 174 -12.50 -10.96 8.77
CA LYS A 174 -11.83 -11.99 9.56
C LYS A 174 -10.39 -11.63 9.88
N MET A 175 -10.04 -11.75 11.16
CA MET A 175 -8.69 -11.53 11.66
C MET A 175 -7.94 -12.86 11.88
N GLU A 176 -6.77 -13.00 11.28
CA GLU A 176 -5.92 -14.19 11.44
C GLU A 176 -5.04 -14.07 12.70
N TYR A 177 -5.68 -14.04 13.90
CA TYR A 177 -5.01 -13.82 15.19
C TYR A 177 -3.87 -14.80 15.49
N GLY A 178 -3.91 -16.03 14.92
CA GLY A 178 -2.83 -17.00 15.08
C GLY A 178 -1.48 -16.53 14.53
N ALA A 179 -1.47 -15.54 13.65
CA ALA A 179 -0.26 -14.94 13.12
C ALA A 179 0.15 -13.64 13.82
N LEU A 180 -0.67 -13.05 14.71
CA LEU A 180 -0.47 -11.71 15.25
C LEU A 180 0.90 -11.54 15.93
N LEU A 181 1.27 -12.44 16.85
CA LEU A 181 2.56 -12.34 17.55
C LEU A 181 3.74 -12.37 16.57
N ASN A 182 3.71 -13.29 15.62
CA ASN A 182 4.76 -13.42 14.61
C ASN A 182 4.84 -12.18 13.70
N SER A 183 3.68 -11.64 13.33
CA SER A 183 3.56 -10.43 12.52
C SER A 183 4.11 -9.20 13.24
N LEU A 184 3.80 -9.03 14.54
CA LEU A 184 4.36 -7.96 15.35
C LEU A 184 5.89 -8.08 15.44
N VAL A 185 6.42 -9.26 15.81
CA VAL A 185 7.86 -9.48 15.90
C VAL A 185 8.56 -9.14 14.60
N ALA A 186 8.03 -9.64 13.47
CA ALA A 186 8.66 -9.42 12.17
C ALA A 186 8.53 -7.96 11.70
N ALA A 187 7.36 -7.32 11.88
CA ALA A 187 7.15 -5.93 11.49
C ALA A 187 8.02 -4.95 12.28
N TYR A 188 8.10 -5.12 13.63
CA TYR A 188 8.97 -4.30 14.46
C TYR A 188 10.45 -4.51 14.12
N THR A 189 10.88 -5.76 13.89
CA THR A 189 12.24 -6.07 13.49
C THR A 189 12.57 -5.43 12.14
N ALA A 190 11.69 -5.58 11.14
CA ALA A 190 11.91 -5.01 9.81
C ALA A 190 11.94 -3.48 9.85
N SER A 191 11.02 -2.86 10.59
CA SER A 191 10.99 -1.41 10.81
C SER A 191 12.27 -0.89 11.47
N TYR A 192 12.75 -1.57 12.52
CA TYR A 192 13.99 -1.20 13.18
C TYR A 192 15.19 -1.31 12.25
N ILE A 193 15.34 -2.42 11.52
CA ILE A 193 16.45 -2.65 10.59
C ILE A 193 16.44 -1.65 9.44
N SER A 194 15.28 -1.42 8.81
CA SER A 194 15.19 -0.46 7.70
C SER A 194 15.48 0.96 8.14
N HIS A 195 15.02 1.36 9.34
CA HIS A 195 15.34 2.65 9.94
C HIS A 195 16.84 2.79 10.25
N PHE A 196 17.44 1.77 10.87
CA PHE A 196 18.88 1.72 11.15
C PHE A 196 19.71 1.86 9.88
N LEU A 197 19.24 1.30 8.76
CA LEU A 197 19.86 1.43 7.43
C LEU A 197 19.51 2.75 6.70
N GLY A 198 18.89 3.71 7.39
CA GLY A 198 18.68 5.08 6.91
C GLY A 198 17.41 5.30 6.08
N LEU A 199 16.44 4.40 6.15
CA LEU A 199 15.11 4.69 5.61
C LEU A 199 14.35 5.59 6.59
N ALA A 200 13.91 6.77 6.14
CA ALA A 200 13.20 7.71 7.00
C ALA A 200 11.74 7.33 7.19
N LYS A 201 11.24 7.46 8.42
CA LYS A 201 9.81 7.35 8.74
C LYS A 201 9.07 8.60 8.27
N PHE A 202 7.94 8.42 7.60
CA PHE A 202 6.99 9.50 7.42
C PHE A 202 6.14 9.65 8.69
N ALA A 203 6.23 10.78 9.34
CA ALA A 203 5.41 11.13 10.50
C ALA A 203 5.15 12.65 10.50
N VAL A 204 3.94 13.03 10.85
CA VAL A 204 3.51 14.44 10.95
C VAL A 204 2.82 14.65 12.28
N SER A 205 3.33 15.56 13.10
CA SER A 205 2.67 15.93 14.35
C SER A 205 1.56 16.93 14.07
N ILE A 206 0.32 16.51 14.25
CA ILE A 206 -0.85 17.38 14.14
C ILE A 206 -1.16 17.96 15.51
N ARG A 207 -1.15 19.29 15.61
CA ARG A 207 -1.44 20.00 16.87
C ARG A 207 -2.91 20.32 17.06
N SER A 208 -3.65 20.42 15.97
CA SER A 208 -5.08 20.71 15.99
C SER A 208 -5.89 19.46 16.34
N THR A 209 -6.94 19.61 17.11
CA THR A 209 -7.86 18.53 17.46
C THR A 209 -9.29 18.85 17.06
N LEU A 210 -10.06 17.85 16.70
CA LEU A 210 -11.49 17.99 16.48
C LEU A 210 -12.25 17.81 17.78
N ASN A 211 -13.16 18.73 18.09
CA ASN A 211 -14.02 18.61 19.27
C ASN A 211 -15.11 17.56 19.03
N MET A 212 -14.82 16.31 19.39
CA MET A 212 -15.74 15.19 19.24
C MET A 212 -16.87 15.17 20.29
N SER A 213 -16.77 15.98 21.36
CA SER A 213 -17.82 16.09 22.38
C SER A 213 -18.99 16.95 21.90
N HIS A 214 -18.78 17.76 20.86
CA HIS A 214 -19.85 18.60 20.30
C HIS A 214 -20.57 17.86 19.16
N PRO A 215 -21.91 17.82 19.11
CA PRO A 215 -22.69 17.11 18.07
C PRO A 215 -22.30 17.49 16.64
N ARG A 216 -21.94 18.75 16.38
CA ARG A 216 -21.48 19.21 15.06
C ARG A 216 -20.17 18.52 14.65
N GLY A 217 -19.20 18.40 15.57
CA GLY A 217 -17.93 17.73 15.29
C GLY A 217 -18.13 16.26 14.95
N LEU A 218 -18.95 15.57 15.73
CA LEU A 218 -19.33 14.18 15.49
C LEU A 218 -19.99 13.99 14.10
N ALA A 219 -21.00 14.84 13.79
CA ALA A 219 -21.72 14.77 12.52
C ALA A 219 -20.77 15.01 11.30
N LEU A 220 -19.82 15.95 11.43
CA LEU A 220 -18.86 16.24 10.36
C LEU A 220 -17.88 15.06 10.16
N VAL A 221 -17.39 14.42 11.21
CA VAL A 221 -16.50 13.24 11.07
C VAL A 221 -17.25 12.06 10.43
N ILE A 222 -18.54 11.88 10.76
CA ILE A 222 -19.41 10.89 10.08
C ILE A 222 -19.55 11.23 8.59
N LEU A 223 -19.87 12.48 8.26
CA LEU A 223 -19.96 12.95 6.86
C LEU A 223 -18.65 12.72 6.10
N PHE A 224 -17.51 13.03 6.72
CA PHE A 224 -16.18 12.78 6.13
C PHE A 224 -15.92 11.30 5.92
N GLY A 225 -16.32 10.45 6.87
CA GLY A 225 -16.27 9.00 6.72
C GLY A 225 -17.05 8.52 5.49
N VAL A 226 -18.21 9.09 5.22
CA VAL A 226 -19.00 8.79 4.00
C VAL A 226 -18.26 9.26 2.75
N ILE A 227 -17.76 10.50 2.71
CA ILE A 227 -17.06 11.06 1.55
C ILE A 227 -15.79 10.23 1.24
N PHE A 228 -14.95 10.00 2.24
CA PHE A 228 -13.71 9.24 2.07
C PHE A 228 -13.98 7.76 1.77
N GLY A 229 -15.02 7.19 2.38
CA GLY A 229 -15.45 5.82 2.11
C GLY A 229 -15.89 5.63 0.64
N LEU A 230 -16.71 6.54 0.13
CA LEU A 230 -17.11 6.54 -1.28
C LEU A 230 -15.93 6.77 -2.22
N THR A 231 -14.96 7.59 -1.83
CA THR A 231 -13.74 7.84 -2.63
C THR A 231 -12.87 6.60 -2.73
N GLY A 232 -12.62 5.89 -1.62
CA GLY A 232 -11.88 4.63 -1.63
C GLY A 232 -12.59 3.53 -2.42
N ARG A 233 -13.92 3.41 -2.25
CA ARG A 233 -14.76 2.52 -3.07
C ARG A 233 -14.67 2.86 -4.56
N PHE A 234 -14.75 4.14 -4.91
CA PHE A 234 -14.66 4.61 -6.30
C PHE A 234 -13.32 4.20 -6.91
N PHE A 235 -12.20 4.42 -6.19
CA PHE A 235 -10.88 3.98 -6.64
C PHE A 235 -10.84 2.47 -6.89
N ALA A 236 -11.31 1.65 -5.95
CA ALA A 236 -11.28 0.19 -6.07
C ALA A 236 -12.12 -0.33 -7.24
N VAL A 237 -13.33 0.21 -7.42
CA VAL A 237 -14.24 -0.15 -8.51
C VAL A 237 -13.66 0.30 -9.86
N LEU A 238 -13.15 1.54 -9.92
CA LEU A 238 -12.58 2.09 -11.14
C LEU A 238 -11.32 1.32 -11.58
N LEU A 239 -10.43 0.99 -10.63
CA LEU A 239 -9.22 0.21 -10.92
C LEU A 239 -9.58 -1.16 -11.52
N LYS A 240 -10.52 -1.87 -10.90
CA LYS A 240 -10.98 -3.16 -11.41
C LYS A 240 -11.58 -3.01 -12.81
N TYR A 241 -12.51 -2.07 -12.98
CA TYR A 241 -13.21 -1.85 -14.24
C TYR A 241 -12.24 -1.48 -15.39
N VAL A 242 -11.35 -0.52 -15.16
CA VAL A 242 -10.39 -0.07 -16.17
C VAL A 242 -9.40 -1.18 -16.50
N LYS A 243 -8.92 -1.92 -15.51
CA LYS A 243 -8.01 -3.06 -15.73
C LYS A 243 -8.65 -4.16 -16.58
N GLU A 244 -9.91 -4.52 -16.31
CA GLU A 244 -10.66 -5.49 -17.11
C GLU A 244 -10.89 -4.97 -18.53
N LYS A 245 -11.29 -3.71 -18.70
CA LYS A 245 -11.50 -3.10 -20.00
C LYS A 245 -10.22 -3.01 -20.82
N MET A 246 -9.11 -2.55 -20.22
CA MET A 246 -7.81 -2.47 -20.90
C MET A 246 -7.32 -3.85 -21.34
N SER A 247 -7.54 -4.89 -20.52
CA SER A 247 -7.17 -6.26 -20.87
C SER A 247 -8.05 -6.85 -21.98
N HIS A 248 -9.30 -6.43 -22.09
CA HIS A 248 -10.22 -6.86 -23.15
C HIS A 248 -9.95 -6.14 -24.47
N PHE A 249 -9.72 -4.81 -24.44
CA PHE A 249 -9.44 -4.04 -25.67
C PHE A 249 -8.05 -4.34 -26.25
N PHE A 250 -7.09 -4.62 -25.40
CA PHE A 250 -5.71 -4.91 -25.79
C PHE A 250 -5.28 -6.23 -25.13
N GLU A 251 -5.59 -7.35 -25.80
CA GLU A 251 -5.20 -8.69 -25.31
C GLU A 251 -3.68 -8.84 -25.20
N ASN A 252 -2.93 -8.27 -26.16
CA ASN A 252 -1.49 -8.27 -26.14
C ASN A 252 -0.96 -7.22 -25.15
N PRO A 253 -0.28 -7.64 -24.05
CA PRO A 253 0.23 -6.72 -23.03
C PRO A 253 1.28 -5.73 -23.55
N TYR A 254 2.04 -6.09 -24.58
CA TYR A 254 3.00 -5.17 -25.21
C TYR A 254 2.30 -4.03 -25.92
N VAL A 255 1.25 -4.34 -26.68
CA VAL A 255 0.44 -3.32 -27.38
C VAL A 255 -0.25 -2.42 -26.38
N ARG A 256 -0.84 -3.01 -25.35
CA ARG A 256 -1.55 -2.28 -24.29
C ARG A 256 -0.64 -1.27 -23.60
N ILE A 257 0.52 -1.71 -23.06
CA ILE A 257 1.41 -0.81 -22.33
C ILE A 257 2.10 0.19 -23.26
N GLY A 258 2.59 -0.24 -24.43
CA GLY A 258 3.30 0.62 -25.36
C GLY A 258 2.42 1.72 -25.95
N LEU A 259 1.20 1.37 -26.39
CA LEU A 259 0.31 2.34 -27.04
C LEU A 259 -0.34 3.30 -26.03
N VAL A 260 -0.86 2.80 -24.90
CA VAL A 260 -1.61 3.63 -23.96
C VAL A 260 -0.69 4.49 -23.08
N SER A 261 0.57 4.11 -22.90
CA SER A 261 1.54 4.95 -22.18
C SER A 261 1.95 6.22 -22.94
N ILE A 262 1.76 6.29 -24.26
CA ILE A 262 2.01 7.52 -25.04
C ILE A 262 1.08 8.66 -24.59
N PRO A 263 -0.26 8.53 -24.69
CA PRO A 263 -1.15 9.57 -24.18
C PRO A 263 -1.01 9.78 -22.67
N LEU A 264 -0.70 8.73 -21.89
CA LEU A 264 -0.43 8.88 -20.47
C LEU A 264 0.77 9.81 -20.21
N ALA A 265 1.88 9.64 -20.93
CA ALA A 265 3.06 10.49 -20.82
C ALA A 265 2.74 11.95 -21.20
N ILE A 266 1.97 12.16 -22.26
CA ILE A 266 1.54 13.50 -22.69
C ILE A 266 0.69 14.16 -21.58
N ILE A 267 -0.30 13.45 -21.07
CA ILE A 267 -1.18 13.97 -20.00
C ILE A 267 -0.39 14.31 -18.75
N LEU A 268 0.52 13.43 -18.29
CA LEU A 268 1.38 13.68 -17.12
C LEU A 268 2.29 14.89 -17.32
N THR A 269 2.72 15.17 -18.56
CA THR A 269 3.52 16.35 -18.87
C THR A 269 2.67 17.63 -18.86
N LEU A 270 1.50 17.60 -19.47
CA LEU A 270 0.60 18.75 -19.55
C LEU A 270 0.01 19.12 -18.18
N LEU A 271 -0.19 18.12 -17.30
CA LEU A 271 -0.71 18.33 -15.96
C LEU A 271 0.42 18.66 -14.99
N TYR A 272 0.89 19.92 -15.02
CA TYR A 272 1.87 20.47 -14.10
C TYR A 272 3.18 19.68 -14.02
N GLN A 273 3.70 19.28 -15.18
CA GLN A 273 5.04 18.68 -15.32
C GLN A 273 5.31 17.56 -14.30
N GLY A 274 4.38 16.60 -14.20
CA GLY A 274 4.55 15.43 -13.35
C GLY A 274 4.07 15.56 -11.90
N ARG A 275 3.28 16.57 -11.56
CA ARG A 275 2.66 16.73 -10.21
C ARG A 275 1.97 15.43 -9.73
N TYR A 276 1.40 14.67 -10.64
CA TYR A 276 0.69 13.41 -10.34
C TYR A 276 1.51 12.14 -10.60
N SER A 277 2.77 12.28 -11.01
CA SER A 277 3.68 11.15 -11.23
C SER A 277 4.17 10.54 -9.91
N GLY A 278 4.59 9.28 -9.98
CA GLY A 278 5.19 8.54 -8.87
C GLY A 278 4.25 8.36 -7.69
N LEU A 279 4.81 8.37 -6.48
CA LEU A 279 4.12 8.05 -5.22
C LEU A 279 2.97 9.03 -4.87
N GLY A 280 3.10 10.32 -5.20
CA GLY A 280 2.23 11.38 -4.71
C GLY A 280 2.64 11.95 -3.35
N THR A 281 3.87 11.69 -2.91
CA THR A 281 4.43 12.26 -1.66
C THR A 281 4.51 13.78 -1.69
N ASN A 282 4.64 14.38 -2.86
CA ASN A 282 4.55 15.83 -3.06
C ASN A 282 3.16 16.39 -2.70
N LEU A 283 2.07 15.68 -3.04
CA LEU A 283 0.71 16.05 -2.64
C LEU A 283 0.50 15.87 -1.13
N ILE A 284 1.06 14.80 -0.56
CA ILE A 284 1.03 14.58 0.89
C ILE A 284 1.80 15.72 1.60
N ALA A 285 3.01 16.02 1.14
CA ALA A 285 3.81 17.11 1.70
C ALA A 285 3.10 18.47 1.58
N ALA A 286 2.45 18.75 0.45
CA ALA A 286 1.66 19.95 0.25
C ALA A 286 0.48 20.04 1.22
N ALA A 287 -0.26 18.93 1.41
CA ALA A 287 -1.42 18.87 2.30
C ALA A 287 -1.07 19.18 3.77
N PHE A 288 0.07 18.68 4.25
CA PHE A 288 0.51 18.92 5.64
C PHE A 288 1.44 20.12 5.79
N GLY A 289 2.04 20.61 4.71
CA GLY A 289 2.91 21.80 4.71
C GLY A 289 2.19 23.10 4.39
N GLY A 290 0.86 23.11 4.27
CA GLY A 290 0.07 24.30 3.96
C GLY A 290 0.32 24.86 2.55
N GLN A 291 0.83 24.05 1.63
CA GLN A 291 1.01 24.42 0.23
C GLN A 291 -0.30 24.21 -0.55
N THR A 292 -0.39 24.79 -1.73
CA THR A 292 -1.60 24.76 -2.54
C THR A 292 -1.98 23.34 -2.97
N ILE A 293 -3.17 22.91 -2.56
CA ILE A 293 -3.89 21.75 -3.05
C ILE A 293 -5.03 22.23 -3.94
N PHE A 294 -5.07 21.77 -5.19
CA PHE A 294 -6.17 22.10 -6.09
C PHE A 294 -7.38 21.19 -5.85
N ALA A 295 -8.59 21.72 -6.03
CA ALA A 295 -9.83 20.98 -5.79
C ALA A 295 -9.94 19.65 -6.58
N TYR A 296 -9.19 19.50 -7.64
CA TYR A 296 -9.18 18.33 -8.53
C TYR A 296 -7.95 17.42 -8.34
N ASP A 297 -6.99 17.75 -7.45
CA ASP A 297 -5.75 16.96 -7.27
C ASP A 297 -6.04 15.49 -6.92
N TRP A 298 -6.97 15.27 -6.00
CA TRP A 298 -7.39 13.91 -5.60
C TRP A 298 -7.96 13.10 -6.76
N LEU A 299 -8.78 13.72 -7.62
CA LEU A 299 -9.41 13.05 -8.76
C LEU A 299 -8.40 12.72 -9.86
N LEU A 300 -7.53 13.67 -10.21
CA LEU A 300 -6.47 13.43 -11.19
C LEU A 300 -5.49 12.36 -10.71
N LYS A 301 -5.16 12.33 -9.42
CA LYS A 301 -4.34 11.27 -8.85
C LYS A 301 -5.01 9.90 -8.95
N ILE A 302 -6.34 9.80 -8.70
CA ILE A 302 -7.10 8.57 -8.94
C ILE A 302 -6.96 8.11 -10.39
N LEU A 303 -7.32 8.98 -11.34
CA LEU A 303 -7.40 8.62 -12.76
C LEU A 303 -6.05 8.18 -13.32
N LEU A 304 -4.98 8.92 -13.01
CA LEU A 304 -3.64 8.64 -13.52
C LEU A 304 -3.00 7.41 -12.87
N THR A 305 -3.27 7.17 -11.59
CA THR A 305 -2.83 5.93 -10.92
C THR A 305 -3.57 4.72 -11.47
N VAL A 306 -4.90 4.80 -11.58
CA VAL A 306 -5.71 3.72 -12.15
C VAL A 306 -5.27 3.40 -13.58
N LEU A 307 -5.05 4.42 -14.42
CA LEU A 307 -4.60 4.19 -15.80
C LEU A 307 -3.21 3.54 -15.83
N THR A 308 -2.24 4.07 -15.06
CA THR A 308 -0.87 3.52 -14.99
C THR A 308 -0.88 2.03 -14.62
N LEU A 309 -1.58 1.66 -13.54
CA LEU A 309 -1.61 0.27 -13.07
C LEU A 309 -2.42 -0.65 -13.99
N SER A 310 -3.49 -0.14 -14.61
CA SER A 310 -4.37 -0.94 -15.47
C SER A 310 -3.72 -1.34 -16.79
N ILE A 311 -2.77 -0.56 -17.30
CA ILE A 311 -2.06 -0.89 -18.54
C ILE A 311 -0.88 -1.83 -18.34
N GLY A 312 -0.45 -2.08 -17.08
CA GLY A 312 0.54 -3.09 -16.75
C GLY A 312 1.82 -2.60 -16.09
N PHE A 313 1.94 -1.31 -15.79
CA PHE A 313 3.06 -0.82 -14.97
C PHE A 313 3.04 -1.43 -13.57
N GLN A 314 4.22 -1.64 -13.01
CA GLN A 314 4.39 -2.22 -11.68
C GLN A 314 4.44 -1.15 -10.61
N GLY A 315 3.84 -1.46 -9.46
CA GLY A 315 3.79 -0.59 -8.29
C GLY A 315 2.61 -0.95 -7.40
N GLY A 316 2.49 -0.27 -6.27
CA GLY A 316 1.38 -0.42 -5.33
C GLY A 316 0.32 0.68 -5.51
N GLU A 317 -0.78 0.53 -4.80
CA GLU A 317 -1.89 1.47 -4.76
C GLU A 317 -1.88 2.35 -3.49
N VAL A 318 -1.18 1.93 -2.45
CA VAL A 318 -1.33 2.44 -1.07
C VAL A 318 -0.89 3.90 -0.93
N THR A 319 0.36 4.28 -1.31
CA THR A 319 0.79 5.68 -1.22
C THR A 319 -0.07 6.64 -2.07
N PRO A 320 -0.47 6.28 -3.31
CA PRO A 320 -1.48 7.04 -4.04
C PRO A 320 -2.79 7.24 -3.27
N LEU A 321 -3.32 6.22 -2.61
CA LEU A 321 -4.53 6.33 -1.80
C LEU A 321 -4.35 7.31 -0.62
N PHE A 322 -3.18 7.29 0.00
CA PHE A 322 -2.82 8.27 1.03
C PHE A 322 -2.81 9.70 0.48
N SER A 323 -2.22 9.92 -0.70
CA SER A 323 -2.18 11.24 -1.32
C SER A 323 -3.55 11.73 -1.79
N ILE A 324 -4.39 10.83 -2.30
CA ILE A 324 -5.78 11.09 -2.67
C ILE A 324 -6.57 11.52 -1.43
N GLY A 325 -6.47 10.74 -0.36
CA GLY A 325 -7.17 11.01 0.88
C GLY A 325 -6.73 12.32 1.54
N ALA A 326 -5.42 12.57 1.60
CA ALA A 326 -4.89 13.81 2.16
C ALA A 326 -5.33 15.04 1.35
N SER A 327 -5.23 14.99 0.02
CA SER A 327 -5.65 16.10 -0.85
C SER A 327 -7.14 16.38 -0.75
N LEU A 328 -7.99 15.35 -0.78
CA LEU A 328 -9.43 15.51 -0.59
C LEU A 328 -9.76 16.03 0.82
N GLY A 329 -9.01 15.58 1.83
CA GLY A 329 -9.19 16.02 3.21
C GLY A 329 -8.93 17.52 3.40
N VAL A 330 -7.89 18.08 2.75
CA VAL A 330 -7.65 19.54 2.73
C VAL A 330 -8.87 20.27 2.19
N ILE A 331 -9.37 19.88 1.01
CA ILE A 331 -10.51 20.55 0.36
C ILE A 331 -11.77 20.48 1.23
N VAL A 332 -12.05 19.31 1.80
CA VAL A 332 -13.23 19.14 2.69
C VAL A 332 -13.06 19.97 3.96
N GLY A 333 -11.85 20.03 4.54
CA GLY A 333 -11.54 20.84 5.70
C GLY A 333 -11.79 22.34 5.44
N GLU A 334 -11.32 22.86 4.32
CA GLU A 334 -11.53 24.24 3.90
C GLU A 334 -13.01 24.57 3.71
N VAL A 335 -13.76 23.72 3.03
CA VAL A 335 -15.22 23.90 2.79
C VAL A 335 -16.02 23.98 4.09
N PHE A 336 -15.66 23.19 5.10
CA PHE A 336 -16.39 23.16 6.39
C PHE A 336 -15.77 24.04 7.48
N GLY A 337 -14.69 24.77 7.17
CA GLY A 337 -14.01 25.67 8.11
C GLY A 337 -13.31 24.91 9.26
N LEU A 338 -12.78 23.71 8.98
CA LEU A 338 -12.02 22.89 9.92
C LEU A 338 -10.53 22.96 9.61
N PRO A 339 -9.64 22.62 10.58
CA PRO A 339 -8.21 22.58 10.35
C PRO A 339 -7.87 21.61 9.20
N PRO A 340 -7.31 22.10 8.07
CA PRO A 340 -7.09 21.25 6.88
C PRO A 340 -6.16 20.07 7.15
N GLU A 341 -5.17 20.23 8.03
CA GLU A 341 -4.20 19.19 8.41
C GLU A 341 -4.88 17.98 9.10
N VAL A 342 -5.87 18.23 9.98
CA VAL A 342 -6.62 17.14 10.64
C VAL A 342 -7.49 16.43 9.61
N CYS A 343 -8.19 17.18 8.76
CA CYS A 343 -9.03 16.62 7.73
C CYS A 343 -8.21 15.85 6.69
N ALA A 344 -7.00 16.31 6.36
CA ALA A 344 -6.04 15.59 5.52
C ALA A 344 -5.65 14.24 6.13
N ALA A 345 -5.37 14.20 7.45
CA ALA A 345 -5.03 12.96 8.14
C ALA A 345 -6.21 11.98 8.19
N LEU A 346 -7.42 12.47 8.43
CA LEU A 346 -8.62 11.65 8.38
C LEU A 346 -8.85 11.07 6.99
N GLY A 347 -8.69 11.88 5.94
CA GLY A 347 -8.80 11.43 4.56
C GLY A 347 -7.70 10.42 4.18
N TYR A 348 -6.45 10.68 4.58
CA TYR A 348 -5.30 9.79 4.39
C TYR A 348 -5.60 8.37 4.86
N THR A 349 -6.13 8.21 6.08
CA THR A 349 -6.41 6.91 6.67
C THR A 349 -7.70 6.28 6.13
N ALA A 350 -8.78 7.05 6.04
CA ALA A 350 -10.10 6.54 5.71
C ALA A 350 -10.23 6.10 4.23
N VAL A 351 -9.62 6.85 3.29
CA VAL A 351 -9.60 6.45 1.87
C VAL A 351 -8.82 5.15 1.67
N PHE A 352 -7.67 5.01 2.33
CA PHE A 352 -6.89 3.77 2.32
C PHE A 352 -7.69 2.61 2.90
N GLY A 353 -8.28 2.77 4.09
CA GLY A 353 -9.06 1.72 4.75
C GLY A 353 -10.24 1.25 3.91
N SER A 354 -10.97 2.18 3.33
CA SER A 354 -12.05 1.88 2.40
C SER A 354 -11.55 1.12 1.17
N ALA A 355 -10.53 1.62 0.47
CA ALA A 355 -10.05 1.01 -0.76
C ALA A 355 -9.44 -0.38 -0.55
N THR A 356 -8.81 -0.65 0.59
CA THR A 356 -8.25 -1.96 0.94
C THR A 356 -9.25 -2.90 1.61
N ASN A 357 -10.43 -2.38 1.99
CA ASN A 357 -11.45 -3.08 2.77
C ASN A 357 -10.89 -3.62 4.08
N THR A 358 -10.20 -2.76 4.83
CA THR A 358 -9.62 -3.01 6.17
C THR A 358 -10.10 -1.95 7.15
N LEU A 359 -10.30 -2.35 8.42
CA LEU A 359 -10.87 -1.48 9.46
C LEU A 359 -9.83 -1.04 10.49
N ILE A 360 -9.07 -1.98 11.04
CA ILE A 360 -8.18 -1.70 12.18
C ILE A 360 -6.86 -1.08 11.71
N ALA A 361 -6.28 -1.61 10.63
CA ALA A 361 -5.01 -1.11 10.12
C ALA A 361 -5.00 0.40 9.81
N PRO A 362 -6.00 1.00 9.13
CA PRO A 362 -6.00 2.45 8.87
C PRO A 362 -6.10 3.29 10.13
N VAL A 363 -6.84 2.85 11.15
CA VAL A 363 -6.88 3.54 12.46
C VAL A 363 -5.48 3.58 13.08
N LEU A 364 -4.80 2.43 13.10
CA LEU A 364 -3.45 2.33 13.64
C LEU A 364 -2.43 3.15 12.82
N ILE A 365 -2.58 3.23 11.49
CA ILE A 365 -1.78 4.15 10.66
C ILE A 365 -1.98 5.60 11.15
N GLY A 366 -3.22 6.01 11.41
CA GLY A 366 -3.52 7.33 11.94
C GLY A 366 -2.76 7.62 13.23
N LEU A 367 -2.75 6.66 14.16
CA LEU A 367 -2.06 6.79 15.45
C LEU A 367 -0.52 6.80 15.32
N GLU A 368 0.04 5.94 14.45
CA GLU A 368 1.50 5.82 14.30
C GLU A 368 2.12 6.95 13.46
N VAL A 369 1.35 7.56 12.55
CA VAL A 369 1.81 8.63 11.65
C VAL A 369 1.51 10.01 12.20
N PHE A 370 0.31 10.22 12.76
CA PHE A 370 -0.19 11.55 13.13
C PHE A 370 -0.34 11.76 14.64
N GLY A 371 -0.12 10.73 15.45
CA GLY A 371 -0.26 10.79 16.90
C GLY A 371 -1.66 10.46 17.40
N THR A 372 -1.83 10.46 18.74
CA THR A 372 -3.03 9.92 19.41
C THR A 372 -4.11 10.97 19.70
N ASP A 373 -3.82 12.25 19.51
CA ASP A 373 -4.73 13.35 19.91
C ASP A 373 -6.10 13.30 19.22
N ASN A 374 -6.15 12.77 17.99
CA ASN A 374 -7.36 12.59 17.21
C ASN A 374 -7.80 11.10 17.10
N ALA A 375 -7.44 10.24 18.06
CA ALA A 375 -7.70 8.79 18.03
C ALA A 375 -9.18 8.45 17.81
N LEU A 376 -10.08 9.12 18.52
CA LEU A 376 -11.55 8.92 18.36
C LEU A 376 -12.02 9.29 16.96
N ALA A 377 -11.49 10.37 16.39
CA ALA A 377 -11.84 10.80 15.04
C ALA A 377 -11.33 9.81 13.99
N PHE A 378 -10.10 9.28 14.14
CA PHE A 378 -9.60 8.19 13.28
C PHE A 378 -10.46 6.93 13.39
N GLY A 379 -10.81 6.51 14.61
CA GLY A 379 -11.67 5.35 14.83
C GLY A 379 -13.02 5.50 14.13
N LEU A 380 -13.68 6.64 14.32
CA LEU A 380 -15.00 6.89 13.75
C LEU A 380 -14.97 7.03 12.22
N VAL A 381 -14.07 7.86 11.69
CA VAL A 381 -14.00 8.11 10.24
C VAL A 381 -13.68 6.82 9.47
N CYS A 382 -12.73 6.01 9.96
CA CYS A 382 -12.36 4.74 9.33
C CYS A 382 -13.50 3.71 9.42
N THR A 383 -14.20 3.66 10.56
CA THR A 383 -15.37 2.77 10.71
C THR A 383 -16.48 3.13 9.73
N VAL A 384 -16.84 4.41 9.63
CA VAL A 384 -17.87 4.86 8.68
C VAL A 384 -17.42 4.59 7.23
N ALA A 385 -16.16 4.89 6.91
CA ALA A 385 -15.62 4.65 5.57
C ALA A 385 -15.64 3.16 5.19
N TYR A 386 -15.31 2.27 6.14
CA TYR A 386 -15.39 0.82 5.96
C TYR A 386 -16.83 0.36 5.69
N LEU A 387 -17.81 0.84 6.47
CA LEU A 387 -19.21 0.47 6.29
C LEU A 387 -19.79 0.93 4.95
N VAL A 388 -19.45 2.16 4.52
CA VAL A 388 -19.93 2.75 3.26
C VAL A 388 -19.27 2.10 2.03
N ASN A 389 -18.09 1.51 2.19
CA ASN A 389 -17.37 0.85 1.11
C ASN A 389 -18.17 -0.30 0.44
N GLY A 390 -19.00 -1.01 1.18
CA GLY A 390 -19.83 -2.10 0.64
C GLY A 390 -19.00 -3.27 0.10
N ASN A 391 -17.98 -3.67 0.84
CA ASN A 391 -17.11 -4.84 0.55
C ASN A 391 -16.38 -4.76 -0.81
N ARG A 392 -15.98 -3.57 -1.24
CA ARG A 392 -15.13 -3.40 -2.42
C ARG A 392 -13.66 -3.30 -2.00
N SER A 393 -12.76 -3.89 -2.80
CA SER A 393 -11.33 -3.86 -2.51
C SER A 393 -10.52 -3.71 -3.78
N ILE A 394 -9.38 -3.01 -3.68
CA ILE A 394 -8.34 -2.99 -4.72
C ILE A 394 -7.76 -4.38 -4.95
N TYR A 395 -7.85 -5.25 -3.95
CA TYR A 395 -7.39 -6.62 -4.00
C TYR A 395 -8.50 -7.56 -4.48
N THR A 396 -8.56 -7.79 -5.80
CA THR A 396 -9.63 -8.59 -6.43
C THR A 396 -9.72 -10.04 -5.93
N ALA A 397 -8.62 -10.57 -5.36
CA ALA A 397 -8.57 -11.91 -4.78
C ALA A 397 -8.93 -11.95 -3.28
N GLN A 398 -9.18 -10.79 -2.63
CA GLN A 398 -9.62 -10.75 -1.24
C GLN A 398 -10.96 -11.49 -1.09
N GLN A 399 -11.05 -12.38 -0.10
CA GLN A 399 -12.30 -13.06 0.23
C GLN A 399 -13.13 -12.23 1.22
N LEU A 400 -14.44 -12.46 1.20
CA LEU A 400 -15.36 -11.97 2.22
C LEU A 400 -15.67 -13.12 3.18
N GLU A 401 -15.76 -12.84 4.47
CA GLU A 401 -16.31 -13.78 5.43
C GLU A 401 -17.83 -13.88 5.16
N CYS A 402 -18.33 -15.09 4.92
CA CYS A 402 -19.75 -15.38 4.71
C CYS A 402 -20.47 -15.51 6.04
#